data_f28e5624e0d94dc076eb60d826b3e70d
#
_entry.id   f28e5624e0d94dc076eb60d826b3e70d
#
_cell.length_a   1.000
_cell.length_b   1.000
_cell.length_c   1.000
_cell.angle_alpha   90.00
_cell.angle_beta   90.00
_cell.angle_gamma   90.00
#
_symmetry.space_group_name_H-M   'P 1'
#
loop_
_entity.id
_entity.type
_entity.pdbx_description
1 polymer ?
#
loop_
_entity_poly.entity_id
_entity_poly.type
_entity_poly.pdbx_seq_one_letter_code
_entity_poly.pdbx_strand_id
1 'polypeptide(L)'
;FGIKGVVSIDGKALRGAFMRGRQSTPLHMVNVWAAGTRMALAQRKAPNRNEVAGVLEVLASLDLDGALVTADALHCRPDVAQAIRDRKGHYVLAIKSNRGRLFKAAKALLDTARRPARASQRRTAAHDRIERRQAIIVPAPQLAKQHGFPAIVAVGRIDSWRATAGKPAK
;
A
#
# COMPACT_ATOMS: atom_id res chain seq x y z
N PHE A 1 -8.74 -20.11 -9.96
CA PHE A 1 -8.97 -19.83 -8.52
C PHE A 1 -8.92 -18.32 -8.34
N GLY A 2 -10.09 -17.67 -8.16
CA GLY A 2 -10.13 -16.23 -7.86
C GLY A 2 -9.51 -15.94 -6.50
N ILE A 3 -8.66 -14.93 -6.41
CA ILE A 3 -8.03 -14.49 -5.16
C ILE A 3 -9.06 -13.66 -4.40
N LYS A 4 -9.54 -14.15 -3.26
CA LYS A 4 -10.46 -13.40 -2.40
C LYS A 4 -9.71 -12.77 -1.22
N GLY A 5 -10.14 -11.58 -0.79
CA GLY A 5 -9.58 -10.90 0.36
C GLY A 5 -8.44 -9.93 0.04
N VAL A 6 -7.51 -9.76 0.98
CA VAL A 6 -6.43 -8.77 0.86
C VAL A 6 -5.20 -9.39 0.21
N VAL A 7 -4.71 -8.72 -0.82
CA VAL A 7 -3.46 -9.02 -1.53
C VAL A 7 -2.49 -7.89 -1.29
N SER A 8 -1.33 -8.18 -0.74
CA SER A 8 -0.28 -7.18 -0.50
C SER A 8 0.82 -7.30 -1.55
N ILE A 9 1.21 -6.18 -2.14
CA ILE A 9 2.33 -6.07 -3.07
C ILE A 9 3.45 -5.30 -2.38
N ASP A 10 4.65 -5.88 -2.40
CA ASP A 10 5.86 -5.28 -1.80
C ASP A 10 7.08 -5.49 -2.71
N GLY A 11 7.83 -4.41 -2.92
CA GLY A 11 9.11 -4.44 -3.60
C GLY A 11 10.26 -4.60 -2.60
N LYS A 12 11.20 -5.49 -2.87
CA LYS A 12 12.33 -5.73 -1.98
C LYS A 12 13.65 -5.83 -2.74
N ALA A 13 14.63 -5.00 -2.33
CA ALA A 13 16.00 -5.14 -2.76
C ALA A 13 16.71 -6.22 -1.94
N LEU A 14 17.15 -7.28 -2.56
CA LEU A 14 17.93 -8.37 -1.94
C LEU A 14 19.40 -7.98 -1.87
N ARG A 15 19.80 -7.35 -0.77
CA ARG A 15 21.16 -6.80 -0.59
C ARG A 15 22.28 -7.85 -0.55
N GLY A 16 21.97 -9.12 -0.27
CA GLY A 16 22.94 -10.22 -0.22
C GLY A 16 23.00 -11.08 -1.50
N ALA A 17 22.17 -10.80 -2.50
CA ALA A 17 22.13 -11.55 -3.75
C ALA A 17 23.13 -10.99 -4.76
N PHE A 18 24.44 -11.19 -4.51
CA PHE A 18 25.52 -10.78 -5.41
C PHE A 18 26.05 -11.97 -6.20
N MET A 19 26.29 -11.81 -7.50
CA MET A 19 27.18 -12.71 -8.23
C MET A 19 28.60 -12.52 -7.73
N ARG A 20 29.29 -13.60 -7.36
CA ARG A 20 30.73 -13.57 -6.97
C ARG A 20 31.55 -12.87 -8.06
N GLY A 21 32.31 -11.84 -7.67
CA GLY A 21 33.32 -11.20 -8.51
C GLY A 21 32.90 -9.96 -9.30
N ARG A 22 31.65 -9.49 -9.18
CA ARG A 22 31.23 -8.19 -9.72
C ARG A 22 30.60 -7.34 -8.60
N GLN A 23 30.90 -6.05 -8.56
CA GLN A 23 30.09 -5.07 -7.79
C GLN A 23 28.68 -5.06 -8.37
N SER A 24 27.87 -6.04 -7.97
CA SER A 24 26.56 -6.25 -8.54
C SER A 24 25.56 -5.46 -7.73
N THR A 25 24.77 -4.72 -8.45
CA THR A 25 23.62 -4.01 -7.94
C THR A 25 22.62 -4.99 -7.34
N PRO A 26 21.98 -4.67 -6.19
CA PRO A 26 21.01 -5.54 -5.55
C PRO A 26 19.90 -6.01 -6.50
N LEU A 27 19.53 -7.27 -6.38
CA LEU A 27 18.39 -7.82 -7.09
C LEU A 27 17.10 -7.24 -6.50
N HIS A 28 16.31 -6.58 -7.33
CA HIS A 28 14.99 -6.10 -6.93
C HIS A 28 13.93 -7.14 -7.26
N MET A 29 13.14 -7.50 -6.27
CA MET A 29 12.05 -8.48 -6.38
C MET A 29 10.73 -7.82 -6.03
N VAL A 30 9.70 -8.14 -6.79
CA VAL A 30 8.31 -7.86 -6.44
C VAL A 30 7.69 -9.13 -5.86
N ASN A 31 7.08 -9.01 -4.69
CA ASN A 31 6.40 -10.10 -4.01
C ASN A 31 4.91 -9.79 -3.91
N VAL A 32 4.09 -10.79 -4.13
CA VAL A 32 2.64 -10.72 -3.96
C VAL A 32 2.23 -11.73 -2.91
N TRP A 33 1.53 -11.27 -1.90
CA TRP A 33 1.15 -12.04 -0.73
C TRP A 33 -0.36 -12.01 -0.50
N ALA A 34 -1.01 -13.17 -0.38
CA ALA A 34 -2.40 -13.27 0.03
C ALA A 34 -2.49 -13.33 1.56
N ALA A 35 -3.05 -12.28 2.17
CA ALA A 35 -3.12 -12.16 3.62
C ALA A 35 -4.03 -13.21 4.28
N GLY A 36 -5.12 -13.59 3.62
CA GLY A 36 -6.09 -14.56 4.14
C GLY A 36 -5.55 -15.97 4.21
N THR A 37 -4.85 -16.43 3.18
CA THR A 37 -4.26 -17.78 3.10
C THR A 37 -2.83 -17.84 3.62
N ARG A 38 -2.21 -16.70 3.89
CA ARG A 38 -0.80 -16.57 4.28
C ARG A 38 0.17 -17.22 3.28
N MET A 39 -0.09 -17.02 2.00
CA MET A 39 0.70 -17.61 0.91
C MET A 39 1.30 -16.54 0.01
N ALA A 40 2.52 -16.78 -0.46
CA ALA A 40 3.09 -16.04 -1.56
C ALA A 40 2.40 -16.50 -2.85
N LEU A 41 1.75 -15.58 -3.55
CA LEU A 41 1.05 -15.87 -4.80
C LEU A 41 1.98 -15.77 -6.00
N ALA A 42 2.90 -14.82 -5.97
CA ALA A 42 3.86 -14.59 -7.04
C ALA A 42 5.10 -13.89 -6.51
N GLN A 43 6.22 -14.18 -7.15
CA GLN A 43 7.47 -13.44 -7.00
C GLN A 43 8.05 -13.17 -8.38
N ARG A 44 8.54 -11.96 -8.61
CA ARG A 44 9.14 -11.59 -9.88
C ARG A 44 10.33 -10.67 -9.70
N LYS A 45 11.38 -10.90 -10.48
CA LYS A 45 12.48 -9.95 -10.60
C LYS A 45 11.96 -8.68 -11.28
N ALA A 46 12.22 -7.52 -10.69
CA ALA A 46 11.89 -6.25 -11.31
C ALA A 46 12.77 -6.00 -12.54
N PRO A 47 12.21 -5.83 -13.76
CA PRO A 47 13.00 -5.61 -14.96
C PRO A 47 13.78 -4.30 -14.82
N ASN A 48 15.08 -4.35 -15.11
CA ASN A 48 16.00 -3.20 -14.98
C ASN A 48 15.90 -2.46 -13.63
N ARG A 49 15.60 -3.19 -12.55
CA ARG A 49 15.33 -2.65 -11.20
C ARG A 49 14.11 -1.71 -11.13
N ASN A 50 13.28 -1.71 -12.13
CA ASN A 50 12.03 -0.95 -12.14
C ASN A 50 10.92 -1.76 -11.43
N GLU A 51 10.74 -1.49 -10.14
CA GLU A 51 9.73 -2.18 -9.33
C GLU A 51 8.30 -1.95 -9.84
N VAL A 52 8.02 -0.76 -10.39
CA VAL A 52 6.70 -0.45 -10.96
C VAL A 52 6.41 -1.33 -12.18
N ALA A 53 7.38 -1.47 -13.09
CA ALA A 53 7.24 -2.37 -14.23
C ALA A 53 7.03 -3.82 -13.77
N GLY A 54 7.78 -4.28 -12.77
CA GLY A 54 7.61 -5.61 -12.18
C GLY A 54 6.23 -5.81 -11.55
N VAL A 55 5.68 -4.78 -10.89
CA VAL A 55 4.32 -4.84 -10.33
C VAL A 55 3.28 -4.94 -11.45
N LEU A 56 3.38 -4.15 -12.52
CA LEU A 56 2.44 -4.22 -13.63
C LEU A 56 2.46 -5.58 -14.33
N GLU A 57 3.65 -6.17 -14.51
CA GLU A 57 3.79 -7.53 -15.05
C GLU A 57 3.15 -8.60 -14.15
N VAL A 58 3.35 -8.51 -12.84
CA VAL A 58 2.74 -9.45 -11.88
C VAL A 58 1.23 -9.29 -11.87
N LEU A 59 0.72 -8.06 -11.78
CA LEU A 59 -0.72 -7.79 -11.83
C LEU A 59 -1.35 -8.38 -13.09
N ALA A 60 -0.62 -8.34 -14.22
CA ALA A 60 -1.10 -8.91 -15.49
C ALA A 60 -1.39 -10.41 -15.44
N SER A 61 -0.76 -11.15 -14.56
CA SER A 61 -0.89 -12.61 -14.41
C SER A 61 -1.87 -13.06 -13.33
N LEU A 62 -2.45 -12.12 -12.55
CA LEU A 62 -3.32 -12.46 -11.42
C LEU A 62 -4.81 -12.24 -11.75
N ASP A 63 -5.64 -13.13 -11.26
CA ASP A 63 -7.08 -12.91 -11.18
C ASP A 63 -7.40 -12.20 -9.86
N LEU A 64 -7.83 -10.92 -9.97
CA LEU A 64 -8.08 -10.04 -8.83
C LEU A 64 -9.56 -9.75 -8.62
N ASP A 65 -10.47 -10.49 -9.25
CA ASP A 65 -11.91 -10.24 -9.14
C ASP A 65 -12.37 -10.23 -7.68
N GLY A 66 -12.81 -9.04 -7.21
CA GLY A 66 -13.22 -8.79 -5.83
C GLY A 66 -12.08 -8.73 -4.79
N ALA A 67 -10.82 -8.91 -5.17
CA ALA A 67 -9.68 -8.78 -4.27
C ALA A 67 -9.39 -7.31 -3.92
N LEU A 68 -8.86 -7.06 -2.71
CA LEU A 68 -8.37 -5.76 -2.27
C LEU A 68 -6.84 -5.75 -2.30
N VAL A 69 -6.26 -5.08 -3.28
CA VAL A 69 -4.82 -4.94 -3.43
C VAL A 69 -4.30 -3.80 -2.57
N THR A 70 -3.29 -4.08 -1.76
CA THR A 70 -2.58 -3.07 -0.97
C THR A 70 -1.14 -2.93 -1.44
N ALA A 71 -0.65 -1.71 -1.55
CA ALA A 71 0.73 -1.44 -1.91
C ALA A 71 1.24 -0.15 -1.25
N ASP A 72 2.56 -0.02 -1.20
CA ASP A 72 3.23 1.15 -0.63
C ASP A 72 3.13 2.39 -1.54
N ALA A 73 3.75 3.50 -1.10
CA ALA A 73 3.65 4.77 -1.79
C ALA A 73 4.42 4.84 -3.12
N LEU A 74 5.38 3.96 -3.37
CA LEU A 74 6.06 3.86 -4.67
C LEU A 74 5.05 3.45 -5.76
N HIS A 75 4.14 2.56 -5.39
CA HIS A 75 3.11 2.01 -6.27
C HIS A 75 1.80 2.81 -6.25
N CYS A 76 1.73 3.96 -5.55
CA CYS A 76 0.59 4.87 -5.60
C CYS A 76 0.60 5.65 -6.93
N ARG A 77 0.18 5.00 -8.00
CA ARG A 77 0.21 5.48 -9.40
C ARG A 77 -1.09 5.17 -10.13
N PRO A 78 -1.52 6.08 -11.06
CA PRO A 78 -2.73 5.83 -11.86
C PRO A 78 -2.65 4.54 -12.70
N ASP A 79 -1.49 4.25 -13.29
CA ASP A 79 -1.26 3.05 -14.11
C ASP A 79 -1.40 1.75 -13.29
N VAL A 80 -0.85 1.71 -12.07
CA VAL A 80 -1.00 0.58 -11.15
C VAL A 80 -2.46 0.43 -10.70
N ALA A 81 -3.11 1.54 -10.33
CA ALA A 81 -4.53 1.54 -9.96
C ALA A 81 -5.41 1.06 -11.13
N GLN A 82 -5.12 1.48 -12.37
CA GLN A 82 -5.83 1.05 -13.55
C GLN A 82 -5.65 -0.46 -13.80
N ALA A 83 -4.41 -0.96 -13.73
CA ALA A 83 -4.13 -2.38 -13.89
C ALA A 83 -4.88 -3.28 -12.89
N ILE A 84 -5.08 -2.80 -11.65
CA ILE A 84 -5.90 -3.49 -10.65
C ILE A 84 -7.38 -3.44 -11.04
N ARG A 85 -7.89 -2.27 -11.43
CA ARG A 85 -9.30 -2.07 -11.80
C ARG A 85 -9.70 -2.84 -13.06
N ASP A 86 -8.83 -2.92 -14.06
CA ASP A 86 -9.05 -3.71 -15.29
C ASP A 86 -9.28 -5.20 -14.98
N ARG A 87 -8.77 -5.66 -13.83
CA ARG A 87 -8.97 -7.02 -13.31
C ARG A 87 -10.05 -7.12 -12.25
N LYS A 88 -10.98 -6.14 -12.22
CA LYS A 88 -12.10 -6.05 -11.26
C LYS A 88 -11.66 -6.04 -9.78
N GLY A 89 -10.38 -5.80 -9.51
CA GLY A 89 -9.85 -5.63 -8.16
C GLY A 89 -10.18 -4.27 -7.57
N HIS A 90 -10.04 -4.14 -6.27
CA HIS A 90 -10.08 -2.91 -5.50
C HIS A 90 -8.67 -2.58 -5.01
N TYR A 91 -8.40 -1.32 -4.64
CA TYR A 91 -7.08 -0.95 -4.16
C TYR A 91 -7.10 -0.05 -2.92
N VAL A 92 -6.07 -0.21 -2.09
CA VAL A 92 -5.66 0.73 -1.04
C VAL A 92 -4.18 1.01 -1.22
N LEU A 93 -3.86 2.19 -1.73
CA LEU A 93 -2.49 2.61 -2.02
C LEU A 93 -2.05 3.69 -1.03
N ALA A 94 -0.87 3.51 -0.43
CA ALA A 94 -0.35 4.49 0.50
C ALA A 94 0.05 5.79 -0.21
N ILE A 95 -0.40 6.94 0.30
CA ILE A 95 -0.06 8.25 -0.24
C ILE A 95 1.06 8.86 0.62
N LYS A 96 2.13 9.33 -0.01
CA LYS A 96 3.22 10.10 0.63
C LYS A 96 3.56 11.34 -0.19
N SER A 97 4.54 12.10 0.26
CA SER A 97 5.00 13.33 -0.39
C SER A 97 5.49 13.16 -1.83
N ASN A 98 5.86 11.93 -2.25
CA ASN A 98 6.18 11.60 -3.64
C ASN A 98 5.02 11.84 -4.63
N ARG A 99 3.78 11.93 -4.13
CA ARG A 99 2.57 12.34 -4.85
C ARG A 99 2.04 13.67 -4.33
N GLY A 100 2.88 14.70 -4.35
CA GLY A 100 2.69 15.96 -3.64
C GLY A 100 1.32 16.61 -3.81
N ARG A 101 0.75 16.68 -5.04
CA ARG A 101 -0.58 17.26 -5.27
C ARG A 101 -1.69 16.40 -4.64
N LEU A 102 -1.69 15.08 -4.87
CA LEU A 102 -2.65 14.16 -4.28
C LEU A 102 -2.53 14.13 -2.75
N PHE A 103 -1.30 14.12 -2.23
CA PHE A 103 -1.04 14.16 -0.78
C PHE A 103 -1.62 15.42 -0.12
N LYS A 104 -1.39 16.61 -0.72
CA LYS A 104 -1.94 17.87 -0.21
C LYS A 104 -3.46 17.89 -0.24
N ALA A 105 -4.08 17.42 -1.32
CA ALA A 105 -5.52 17.36 -1.46
C ALA A 105 -6.15 16.37 -0.46
N ALA A 106 -5.60 15.17 -0.31
CA ALA A 106 -6.04 14.19 0.66
C ALA A 106 -5.90 14.71 2.10
N LYS A 107 -4.76 15.35 2.43
CA LYS A 107 -4.54 15.96 3.74
C LYS A 107 -5.56 17.05 4.05
N ALA A 108 -5.84 17.96 3.11
CA ALA A 108 -6.83 19.02 3.30
C ALA A 108 -8.22 18.47 3.60
N LEU A 109 -8.67 17.41 2.88
CA LEU A 109 -9.94 16.74 3.16
C LEU A 109 -9.99 16.12 4.55
N LEU A 110 -8.92 15.46 4.97
CA LEU A 110 -8.83 14.80 6.27
C LEU A 110 -8.76 15.82 7.43
N ASP A 111 -8.09 16.96 7.23
CA ASP A 111 -7.96 18.02 8.25
C ASP A 111 -9.25 18.83 8.42
N THR A 112 -10.07 18.97 7.36
CA THR A 112 -11.38 19.68 7.41
C THR A 112 -12.53 18.79 7.86
N ALA A 113 -12.36 17.48 7.92
CA ALA A 113 -13.40 16.55 8.33
C ALA A 113 -13.74 16.71 9.82
N ARG A 114 -14.83 17.42 10.12
CA ARG A 114 -15.32 17.61 11.50
C ARG A 114 -15.79 16.30 12.16
N ARG A 115 -16.29 15.36 11.37
CA ARG A 115 -16.65 13.99 11.80
C ARG A 115 -16.20 13.02 10.72
N PRO A 116 -15.26 12.11 11.02
CA PRO A 116 -14.87 11.08 10.07
C PRO A 116 -16.08 10.19 9.78
N ALA A 117 -16.25 9.82 8.52
CA ALA A 117 -17.32 8.90 8.12
C ALA A 117 -17.22 7.55 8.85
N ARG A 118 -16.00 7.14 9.16
CA ARG A 118 -15.70 6.00 10.05
C ARG A 118 -14.41 6.26 10.82
N ALA A 119 -14.43 6.02 12.12
CA ALA A 119 -13.26 5.98 12.98
C ALA A 119 -13.17 4.61 13.66
N SER A 120 -11.99 4.02 13.65
CA SER A 120 -11.70 2.76 14.34
C SER A 120 -10.51 2.97 15.27
N GLN A 121 -10.60 2.42 16.48
CA GLN A 121 -9.49 2.45 17.45
C GLN A 121 -9.09 1.03 17.78
N ARG A 122 -7.80 0.76 17.79
CA ARG A 122 -7.22 -0.49 18.24
C ARG A 122 -6.11 -0.22 19.24
N ARG A 123 -6.19 -0.89 20.40
CA ARG A 123 -5.13 -0.90 21.42
C ARG A 123 -4.52 -2.29 21.46
N THR A 124 -3.21 -2.39 21.39
CA THR A 124 -2.47 -3.65 21.52
C THR A 124 -1.42 -3.46 22.60
N ALA A 125 -1.31 -4.42 23.52
CA ALA A 125 -0.27 -4.45 24.54
C ALA A 125 0.55 -5.73 24.32
N ALA A 126 1.87 -5.61 24.16
CA ALA A 126 2.79 -6.72 24.05
C ALA A 126 4.20 -6.26 24.47
N HIS A 127 4.91 -7.06 25.24
CA HIS A 127 6.31 -6.82 25.62
C HIS A 127 6.57 -5.40 26.14
N ASP A 128 5.88 -4.97 27.21
CA ASP A 128 5.98 -3.65 27.86
C ASP A 128 5.72 -2.46 26.91
N ARG A 129 5.03 -2.70 25.81
CA ARG A 129 4.72 -1.72 24.77
C ARG A 129 3.21 -1.60 24.61
N ILE A 130 2.71 -0.37 24.71
CA ILE A 130 1.33 -0.05 24.38
C ILE A 130 1.33 0.68 23.02
N GLU A 131 0.58 0.16 22.08
CA GLU A 131 0.36 0.81 20.79
C GLU A 131 -1.14 1.12 20.64
N ARG A 132 -1.44 2.38 20.35
CA ARG A 132 -2.79 2.83 20.00
C ARG A 132 -2.79 3.31 18.55
N ARG A 133 -3.72 2.82 17.78
CA ARG A 133 -3.94 3.26 16.39
C ARG A 133 -5.36 3.78 16.25
N GLN A 134 -5.50 4.86 15.52
CA GLN A 134 -6.79 5.41 15.12
C GLN A 134 -6.80 5.57 13.61
N ALA A 135 -7.82 5.05 12.96
CA ALA A 135 -8.04 5.22 11.52
C ALA A 135 -9.23 6.16 11.31
N ILE A 136 -9.06 7.10 10.37
CA ILE A 136 -10.09 8.04 9.93
C ILE A 136 -10.24 7.87 8.44
N ILE A 137 -11.47 7.76 7.93
CA ILE A 137 -11.77 7.63 6.50
C ILE A 137 -12.81 8.69 6.14
N VAL A 138 -12.59 9.40 5.03
CA VAL A 138 -13.52 10.37 4.47
C VAL A 138 -13.77 10.08 2.99
N PRO A 139 -15.01 10.26 2.48
CA PRO A 139 -15.30 10.16 1.05
C PRO A 139 -14.50 11.19 0.27
N ALA A 140 -13.95 10.79 -0.87
CA ALA A 140 -13.12 11.66 -1.71
C ALA A 140 -13.22 11.32 -3.22
N PRO A 141 -14.43 11.07 -3.79
CA PRO A 141 -14.55 10.63 -5.19
C PRO A 141 -14.05 11.69 -6.19
N GLN A 142 -14.07 12.97 -5.83
CA GLN A 142 -13.56 14.07 -6.67
C GLN A 142 -12.07 13.95 -6.98
N LEU A 143 -11.28 13.32 -6.10
CA LEU A 143 -9.85 13.15 -6.31
C LEU A 143 -9.52 12.20 -7.48
N ALA A 144 -10.45 11.31 -7.84
CA ALA A 144 -10.28 10.40 -8.97
C ALA A 144 -10.01 11.20 -10.26
N LYS A 145 -10.92 12.09 -10.65
CA LYS A 145 -10.80 12.93 -11.85
C LYS A 145 -9.64 13.93 -11.73
N GLN A 146 -9.50 14.58 -10.57
CA GLN A 146 -8.49 15.62 -10.35
C GLN A 146 -7.04 15.11 -10.47
N HIS A 147 -6.82 13.82 -10.16
CA HIS A 147 -5.47 13.23 -10.13
C HIS A 147 -5.27 12.06 -11.11
N GLY A 148 -6.26 11.81 -11.99
CA GLY A 148 -6.19 10.77 -13.01
C GLY A 148 -6.17 9.34 -12.45
N PHE A 149 -6.68 9.13 -11.23
CA PHE A 149 -6.82 7.78 -10.67
C PHE A 149 -8.19 7.19 -10.99
N PRO A 150 -8.27 5.92 -11.36
CA PRO A 150 -9.54 5.25 -11.54
C PRO A 150 -10.20 5.00 -10.16
N ALA A 151 -11.48 5.37 -10.03
CA ALA A 151 -12.35 4.96 -8.92
C ALA A 151 -11.80 5.20 -7.49
N ILE A 152 -11.15 6.34 -7.21
CA ILE A 152 -10.96 6.75 -5.81
C ILE A 152 -12.34 7.01 -5.21
N VAL A 153 -12.66 6.34 -4.10
CA VAL A 153 -13.92 6.53 -3.37
C VAL A 153 -13.72 7.24 -2.04
N ALA A 154 -12.55 7.06 -1.43
CA ALA A 154 -12.23 7.63 -0.12
C ALA A 154 -10.73 7.83 0.06
N VAL A 155 -10.38 8.66 1.03
CA VAL A 155 -9.02 8.78 1.59
C VAL A 155 -9.05 8.50 3.08
N GLY A 156 -7.96 7.97 3.61
CA GLY A 156 -7.84 7.66 5.03
C GLY A 156 -6.52 8.08 5.63
N ARG A 157 -6.51 8.26 6.94
CA ARG A 157 -5.31 8.51 7.76
C ARG A 157 -5.30 7.54 8.92
N ILE A 158 -4.13 6.99 9.23
CA ILE A 158 -3.89 6.20 10.42
C ILE A 158 -2.93 6.98 11.31
N ASP A 159 -3.40 7.36 12.48
CA ASP A 159 -2.60 7.96 13.52
C ASP A 159 -2.18 6.85 14.49
N SER A 160 -0.88 6.78 14.81
CA SER A 160 -0.32 5.75 15.68
C SER A 160 0.43 6.40 16.83
N TRP A 161 0.13 5.99 18.05
CA TRP A 161 0.84 6.36 19.26
C TRP A 161 1.47 5.13 19.87
N ARG A 162 2.69 5.30 20.34
CA ARG A 162 3.46 4.22 20.94
C ARG A 162 4.05 4.68 22.25
N ALA A 163 3.76 3.96 23.34
CA ALA A 163 4.39 4.10 24.62
C ALA A 163 5.15 2.82 24.99
N THR A 164 6.36 2.97 25.55
CA THR A 164 7.16 1.87 26.12
C THR A 164 7.42 2.21 27.56
N ALA A 165 7.36 1.23 28.46
CA ALA A 165 7.63 1.44 29.87
C ALA A 165 8.99 2.16 30.05
N GLY A 166 9.02 3.25 30.80
CA GLY A 166 10.22 4.06 31.07
C GLY A 166 10.67 5.01 29.94
N LYS A 167 9.89 5.17 28.86
CA LYS A 167 10.18 6.16 27.79
C LYS A 167 8.95 7.02 27.50
N PRO A 168 9.14 8.33 27.19
CA PRO A 168 8.01 9.18 26.79
C PRO A 168 7.33 8.64 25.54
N ALA A 169 6.01 8.80 25.45
CA ALA A 169 5.23 8.42 24.27
C ALA A 169 5.67 9.22 23.04
N LYS A 170 5.88 8.55 21.93
CA LYS A 170 6.14 9.13 20.61
C LYS A 170 4.93 8.98 19.72
#